data_e2744ad54c6c0d4f638efea555a28b03
#
_entry.id   e2744ad54c6c0d4f638efea555a28b03
#
_cell.length_a   1.000
_cell.length_b   1.000
_cell.length_c   1.000
_cell.angle_alpha   90.00
_cell.angle_beta   90.00
_cell.angle_gamma   90.00
#
_symmetry.space_group_name_H-M   'P 1'
#
loop_
_entity.id
_entity.type
_entity.pdbx_description
1 polymer ?
#
loop_
_entity_poly.entity_id
_entity_poly.type
_entity_poly.pdbx_seq_one_letter_code
_entity_poly.pdbx_strand_id
1 'polypeptide(L)'
;MEYSLGLVEVSALGNAIIMLDDMLKAADVEFVATERKLGGRLVTIVVRGALTSVKASVDDGVAIATKYGCLKASQVIARPHHEIFKLLHLD
;
A
#
# COMPACT_ATOMS: atom_id res chain seq x y z
N MET A 1 -13.57 -7.64 10.01
CA MET A 1 -13.47 -6.34 9.34
C MET A 1 -13.96 -6.44 7.92
N GLU A 2 -14.62 -5.41 7.45
CA GLU A 2 -15.34 -5.45 6.19
C GLU A 2 -14.54 -4.93 5.00
N TYR A 3 -13.37 -4.37 5.24
CA TYR A 3 -12.54 -3.87 4.16
C TYR A 3 -11.28 -4.72 3.98
N SER A 4 -10.69 -4.58 2.79
CA SER A 4 -9.45 -5.24 2.41
C SER A 4 -8.27 -4.30 2.61
N LEU A 5 -7.09 -4.88 2.74
CA LEU A 5 -5.84 -4.12 2.82
C LEU A 5 -5.00 -4.35 1.56
N GLY A 6 -4.36 -3.30 1.10
CA GLY A 6 -3.36 -3.37 0.04
C GLY A 6 -2.04 -2.85 0.57
N LEU A 7 -0.96 -3.56 0.26
CA LEU A 7 0.39 -3.18 0.67
C LEU A 7 1.29 -3.14 -0.56
N VAL A 8 2.05 -2.05 -0.68
CA VAL A 8 3.09 -1.96 -1.73
C VAL A 8 4.36 -1.45 -1.08
N GLU A 9 5.43 -2.22 -1.22
CA GLU A 9 6.74 -1.90 -0.68
C GLU A 9 7.66 -1.44 -1.80
N VAL A 10 8.29 -0.29 -1.61
CA VAL A 10 9.18 0.31 -2.60
C VAL A 10 10.45 0.82 -1.94
N SER A 11 11.48 1.05 -2.75
CA SER A 11 12.70 1.70 -2.28
C SER A 11 12.54 3.21 -2.39
N ALA A 12 13.05 3.93 -1.38
CA ALA A 12 13.09 5.38 -1.27
C ALA A 12 11.74 6.05 -0.99
N LEU A 13 11.75 6.93 0.00
CA LEU A 13 10.54 7.62 0.46
C LEU A 13 9.90 8.48 -0.63
N GLY A 14 10.71 9.18 -1.43
CA GLY A 14 10.17 10.02 -2.52
C GLY A 14 9.37 9.21 -3.52
N ASN A 15 9.88 8.02 -3.88
CA ASN A 15 9.16 7.10 -4.77
C ASN A 15 7.84 6.64 -4.15
N ALA A 16 7.85 6.36 -2.84
CA ALA A 16 6.65 5.93 -2.13
C ALA A 16 5.56 7.00 -2.15
N ILE A 17 5.93 8.25 -1.99
CA ILE A 17 4.99 9.37 -1.97
C ILE A 17 4.36 9.57 -3.36
N ILE A 18 5.17 9.53 -4.42
CA ILE A 18 4.67 9.64 -5.79
C ILE A 18 3.70 8.49 -6.09
N MET A 19 4.07 7.28 -5.72
CA MET A 19 3.23 6.09 -5.90
C MET A 19 1.92 6.21 -5.12
N LEU A 20 1.98 6.63 -3.86
CA LEU A 20 0.80 6.77 -3.03
C LEU A 20 -0.19 7.79 -3.62
N ASP A 21 0.30 8.93 -4.08
CA ASP A 21 -0.54 9.93 -4.73
C ASP A 21 -1.31 9.30 -5.89
N ASP A 22 -0.62 8.54 -6.72
CA ASP A 22 -1.22 7.88 -7.88
C ASP A 22 -2.24 6.80 -7.46
N MET A 23 -1.90 6.01 -6.44
CA MET A 23 -2.80 4.99 -5.92
C MET A 23 -4.10 5.58 -5.37
N LEU A 24 -4.02 6.72 -4.70
CA LEU A 24 -5.19 7.39 -4.14
C LEU A 24 -6.07 8.03 -5.22
N LYS A 25 -5.47 8.39 -6.36
CA LYS A 25 -6.21 8.93 -7.51
C LYS A 25 -6.84 7.84 -8.36
N ALA A 26 -6.25 6.64 -8.35
CA ALA A 26 -6.66 5.54 -9.23
C ALA A 26 -7.93 4.83 -8.76
N ALA A 27 -8.21 4.81 -7.47
CA ALA A 27 -9.32 4.04 -6.91
C ALA A 27 -9.77 4.62 -5.57
N ASP A 28 -10.96 4.23 -5.14
CA ASP A 28 -11.55 4.70 -3.88
C ASP A 28 -10.97 3.89 -2.70
N VAL A 29 -9.79 4.30 -2.27
CA VAL A 29 -9.10 3.72 -1.12
C VAL A 29 -8.65 4.82 -0.17
N GLU A 30 -8.44 4.44 1.09
CA GLU A 30 -7.85 5.32 2.10
C GLU A 30 -6.42 4.90 2.39
N PHE A 31 -5.54 5.88 2.54
CA PHE A 31 -4.22 5.66 3.10
C PHE A 31 -4.34 5.44 4.61
N VAL A 32 -3.75 4.38 5.14
CA VAL A 32 -3.88 4.05 6.56
C VAL A 32 -2.57 3.97 7.31
N ALA A 33 -1.49 3.60 6.65
CA ALA A 33 -0.21 3.48 7.34
C ALA A 33 0.96 3.48 6.38
N THR A 34 2.11 3.91 6.88
CA THR A 34 3.38 3.71 6.21
C THR A 34 4.39 3.16 7.21
N GLU A 35 5.15 2.17 6.79
CA GLU A 35 6.27 1.63 7.56
C GLU A 35 7.55 1.96 6.82
N ARG A 36 8.52 2.52 7.54
CA ARG A 36 9.81 2.92 6.98
C ARG A 36 10.92 2.18 7.67
N LYS A 37 11.83 1.62 6.88
CA LYS A 37 13.00 0.91 7.38
C LYS A 37 14.25 1.45 6.69
N LEU A 38 15.40 1.18 7.27
CA LEU A 38 16.71 1.55 6.71
C LEU A 38 16.82 3.05 6.41
N GLY A 39 16.30 3.89 7.33
CA GLY A 39 16.36 5.35 7.17
C GLY A 39 15.52 5.88 6.02
N GLY A 40 14.43 5.20 5.69
CA GLY A 40 13.54 5.61 4.59
C GLY A 40 13.95 5.07 3.23
N ARG A 41 14.92 4.16 3.18
CA ARG A 41 15.31 3.50 1.92
C ARG A 41 14.38 2.36 1.54
N LEU A 42 13.59 1.88 2.49
CA LEU A 42 12.58 0.84 2.28
C LEU A 42 11.27 1.31 2.92
N VAL A 43 10.23 1.45 2.12
CA VAL A 43 8.96 2.04 2.57
C VAL A 43 7.80 1.16 2.12
N THR A 44 6.94 0.80 3.07
CA THR A 44 5.70 0.08 2.78
C THR A 44 4.52 1.03 2.94
N ILE A 45 3.70 1.11 1.91
CA ILE A 45 2.45 1.88 1.92
C ILE A 45 1.29 0.91 2.13
N VAL A 46 0.40 1.24 3.04
CA VAL A 46 -0.81 0.44 3.31
C VAL A 46 -2.04 1.29 3.01
N VAL A 47 -2.92 0.75 2.19
CA VAL A 47 -4.22 1.35 1.87
C VAL A 47 -5.35 0.38 2.22
N ARG A 48 -6.56 0.89 2.41
CA ARG A 48 -7.73 0.06 2.68
C ARG A 48 -8.93 0.51 1.86
N GLY A 49 -9.87 -0.39 1.67
CA GLY A 49 -11.12 -0.13 0.97
C GLY A 49 -11.81 -1.42 0.56
N ALA A 50 -12.79 -1.31 -0.32
CA ALA A 50 -13.42 -2.47 -0.92
C ALA A 50 -12.38 -3.26 -1.72
N LEU A 51 -12.54 -4.57 -1.79
CA LEU A 51 -11.54 -5.45 -2.42
C LEU A 51 -11.22 -5.03 -3.85
N THR A 52 -12.24 -4.71 -4.66
CA THR A 52 -12.02 -4.29 -6.05
C THR A 52 -11.23 -2.99 -6.15
N SER A 53 -11.51 -2.03 -5.26
CA SER A 53 -10.80 -0.75 -5.21
C SER A 53 -9.37 -0.95 -4.77
N VAL A 54 -9.14 -1.78 -3.75
CA VAL A 54 -7.80 -2.09 -3.25
C VAL A 54 -6.97 -2.78 -4.35
N LYS A 55 -7.54 -3.76 -5.05
CA LYS A 55 -6.84 -4.41 -6.17
C LYS A 55 -6.44 -3.42 -7.25
N ALA A 56 -7.36 -2.54 -7.65
CA ALA A 56 -7.08 -1.53 -8.68
C ALA A 56 -5.98 -0.58 -8.21
N SER A 57 -6.02 -0.14 -6.96
CA SER A 57 -5.03 0.76 -6.39
C SER A 57 -3.65 0.11 -6.31
N VAL A 58 -3.59 -1.14 -5.85
CA VAL A 58 -2.32 -1.90 -5.78
C VAL A 58 -1.74 -2.14 -7.17
N ASP A 59 -2.58 -2.51 -8.14
CA ASP A 59 -2.13 -2.70 -9.53
C ASP A 59 -1.52 -1.41 -10.09
N ASP A 60 -2.15 -0.26 -9.81
CA ASP A 60 -1.62 1.03 -10.21
C ASP A 60 -0.28 1.31 -9.55
N GLY A 61 -0.19 1.09 -8.24
CA GLY A 61 1.05 1.29 -7.48
C GLY A 61 2.18 0.41 -7.99
N VAL A 62 1.89 -0.86 -8.27
CA VAL A 62 2.87 -1.80 -8.83
C VAL A 62 3.35 -1.34 -10.21
N ALA A 63 2.45 -0.86 -11.06
CA ALA A 63 2.82 -0.37 -12.39
C ALA A 63 3.76 0.85 -12.29
N ILE A 64 3.45 1.81 -11.43
CA ILE A 64 4.27 3.00 -11.20
C ILE A 64 5.63 2.61 -10.62
N ALA A 65 5.64 1.76 -9.59
CA ALA A 65 6.88 1.34 -8.94
C ALA A 65 7.77 0.54 -9.88
N THR A 66 7.18 -0.28 -10.73
CA THR A 66 7.91 -1.03 -11.76
C THR A 66 8.54 -0.08 -12.77
N LYS A 67 7.78 0.92 -13.22
CA LYS A 67 8.27 1.93 -14.14
C LYS A 67 9.49 2.67 -13.61
N TYR A 68 9.48 2.98 -12.32
CA TYR A 68 10.62 3.66 -11.67
C TYR A 68 11.69 2.72 -11.17
N GLY A 69 11.52 1.40 -11.36
CA GLY A 69 12.51 0.42 -10.93
C GLY A 69 12.65 0.29 -9.42
N CYS A 70 11.62 0.62 -8.66
CA CYS A 70 11.69 0.67 -7.20
C CYS A 70 10.79 -0.33 -6.48
N LEU A 71 10.04 -1.17 -7.20
CA LEU A 71 9.14 -2.14 -6.60
C LEU A 71 9.91 -3.22 -5.85
N LYS A 72 9.52 -3.50 -4.60
CA LYS A 72 10.09 -4.57 -3.78
C LYS A 72 9.09 -5.69 -3.52
N ALA A 73 7.85 -5.35 -3.17
CA ALA A 73 6.81 -6.34 -2.89
C ALA A 73 5.44 -5.70 -2.98
N SER A 74 4.41 -6.51 -3.19
CA SER A 74 3.03 -6.06 -3.09
C SER A 74 2.15 -7.19 -2.60
N GLN A 75 1.04 -6.85 -1.95
CA GLN A 75 0.11 -7.83 -1.43
C GLN A 75 -1.29 -7.23 -1.29
N VAL A 76 -2.30 -8.05 -1.52
CA VAL A 76 -3.68 -7.70 -1.23
C VAL A 76 -4.22 -8.75 -0.24
N ILE A 77 -4.82 -8.28 0.85
CA ILE A 77 -5.39 -9.15 1.86
C ILE A 77 -6.89 -8.85 1.93
N ALA A 78 -7.69 -9.80 1.45
CA ALA A 78 -9.14 -9.68 1.48
C ALA A 78 -9.63 -9.99 2.89
N ARG A 79 -10.37 -9.07 3.50
CA ARG A 79 -10.95 -9.23 4.84
C ARG A 79 -9.93 -9.77 5.85
N PRO A 80 -8.88 -9.02 6.14
CA PRO A 80 -7.82 -9.48 7.04
C PRO A 80 -8.37 -9.79 8.44
N HIS A 81 -7.76 -10.76 9.09
CA HIS A 81 -8.08 -11.08 10.48
C HIS A 81 -7.82 -9.86 11.36
N HIS A 82 -8.62 -9.66 12.41
CA HIS A 82 -8.50 -8.46 13.26
C HIS A 82 -7.11 -8.30 13.90
N GLU A 83 -6.39 -9.40 14.13
CA GLU A 83 -5.03 -9.34 14.67
C GLU A 83 -4.05 -8.64 13.73
N ILE A 84 -4.32 -8.65 12.42
CA ILE A 84 -3.51 -7.93 11.45
C ILE A 84 -3.61 -6.42 11.68
N PHE A 85 -4.80 -5.93 12.04
CA PHE A 85 -4.97 -4.51 12.35
C PHE A 85 -4.18 -4.09 13.58
N LYS A 86 -4.11 -4.95 14.59
CA LYS A 86 -3.26 -4.72 15.78
C LYS A 86 -1.78 -4.66 15.38
N LEU A 87 -1.34 -5.59 14.56
CA LEU A 87 0.05 -5.64 14.08
C LEU A 87 0.43 -4.34 13.37
N LEU A 88 -0.47 -3.78 12.58
CA LEU A 88 -0.24 -2.56 11.81
C LEU A 88 -0.66 -1.28 12.56
N HIS A 89 -1.08 -1.41 13.82
CA HIS A 89 -1.56 -0.28 14.65
C HIS A 89 -2.75 0.45 14.03
N LEU A 90 -3.69 -0.30 13.47
CA LEU A 90 -4.88 0.25 12.77
C LEU A 90 -6.19 0.04 13.55
N ASP A 91 -6.14 -0.49 14.75
CA ASP A 91 -7.32 -0.76 15.58
C ASP A 91 -7.82 0.46 16.37
#